data_dcdafb4132f80d03be4903b31f3d60c2
#
_entry.id   dcdafb4132f80d03be4903b31f3d60c2
#
_cell.length_a   1.000
_cell.length_b   1.000
_cell.length_c   1.000
_cell.angle_alpha   90.00
_cell.angle_beta   90.00
_cell.angle_gamma   90.00
#
_symmetry.space_group_name_H-M   'P 1'
#
loop_
_entity.id
_entity.type
_entity.pdbx_description
1 polymer ?
#
loop_
_entity_poly.entity_id
_entity_poly.type
_entity_poly.pdbx_seq_one_letter_code
_entity_poly.pdbx_strand_id
1 'polypeptide(L)'
;MIVVVLVGVGAFFGLVLALANKKFAMESNPLIEEVEDILPKGQCGACGFAGCQKYAEAVVEDPDVPPNLCVPGKAAVAEMVAKLTGKHAEAAEPQYAYIKCRGDNAAAKNKAVYEGVADCAAAKLVMGGGKACKYGCMGFGNCVKACHFHALEMGENGLPKVNQNLCTGCGACAKSCPQNIIALVSFEAKVEVKCSSKDKGAIAKKNCANACIGCGLCKRNCPHQAIEIVDNLAKVNTAICREKCKEADCVLKCPTKAIADLIIKS
;
A
#
# COMPACT_ATOMS: atom_id res chain seq x y z
N MET A 1 46.53 -18.32 -38.93
CA MET A 1 46.07 -19.46 -38.10
C MET A 1 45.11 -19.04 -37.00
N ILE A 2 45.41 -18.03 -36.17
CA ILE A 2 44.55 -17.60 -35.02
C ILE A 2 43.16 -17.16 -35.49
N VAL A 3 43.05 -16.37 -36.57
CA VAL A 3 41.74 -15.87 -37.07
C VAL A 3 40.84 -17.03 -37.52
N VAL A 4 41.38 -18.05 -38.18
CA VAL A 4 40.60 -19.21 -38.63
C VAL A 4 40.07 -20.02 -37.42
N VAL A 5 40.86 -20.17 -36.37
CA VAL A 5 40.42 -20.83 -35.12
C VAL A 5 39.31 -20.03 -34.43
N LEU A 6 39.44 -18.71 -34.34
CA LEU A 6 38.42 -17.84 -33.72
C LEU A 6 37.10 -17.88 -34.51
N VAL A 7 37.17 -17.82 -35.84
CA VAL A 7 35.99 -17.96 -36.72
C VAL A 7 35.34 -19.32 -36.56
N GLY A 8 36.14 -20.40 -36.53
CA GLY A 8 35.64 -21.75 -36.34
C GLY A 8 34.93 -21.97 -34.97
N VAL A 9 35.53 -21.44 -33.89
CA VAL A 9 34.93 -21.46 -32.55
C VAL A 9 33.63 -20.66 -32.50
N GLY A 10 33.65 -19.45 -33.09
CA GLY A 10 32.46 -18.60 -33.16
C GLY A 10 31.31 -19.24 -33.92
N ALA A 11 31.60 -19.85 -35.08
CA ALA A 11 30.61 -20.56 -35.87
C ALA A 11 30.04 -21.78 -35.13
N PHE A 12 30.89 -22.55 -34.45
CA PHE A 12 30.47 -23.69 -33.67
C PHE A 12 29.51 -23.30 -32.54
N PHE A 13 29.91 -22.32 -31.72
CA PHE A 13 29.04 -21.87 -30.63
C PHE A 13 27.75 -21.17 -31.13
N GLY A 14 27.82 -20.43 -32.22
CA GLY A 14 26.65 -19.85 -32.87
C GLY A 14 25.67 -20.91 -33.35
N LEU A 15 26.16 -22.00 -33.95
CA LEU A 15 25.32 -23.14 -34.36
C LEU A 15 24.68 -23.84 -33.16
N VAL A 16 25.48 -24.12 -32.13
CA VAL A 16 24.98 -24.75 -30.89
C VAL A 16 23.89 -23.90 -30.25
N LEU A 17 24.09 -22.57 -30.13
CA LEU A 17 23.09 -21.66 -29.58
C LEU A 17 21.83 -21.59 -30.45
N ALA A 18 21.96 -21.58 -31.78
CA ALA A 18 20.83 -21.58 -32.69
C ALA A 18 19.99 -22.85 -32.58
N LEU A 19 20.66 -24.03 -32.50
CA LEU A 19 19.99 -25.32 -32.29
C LEU A 19 19.33 -25.40 -30.91
N ALA A 20 20.01 -24.92 -29.88
CA ALA A 20 19.46 -24.86 -28.53
C ALA A 20 18.25 -23.93 -28.49
N ASN A 21 18.33 -22.73 -29.08
CA ASN A 21 17.20 -21.81 -29.15
C ASN A 21 15.99 -22.44 -29.86
N LYS A 22 16.20 -23.12 -31.01
CA LYS A 22 15.11 -23.81 -31.71
C LYS A 22 14.48 -24.94 -30.91
N LYS A 23 15.26 -25.64 -30.11
CA LYS A 23 14.76 -26.73 -29.26
C LYS A 23 14.11 -26.27 -27.96
N PHE A 24 14.58 -25.19 -27.40
CA PHE A 24 14.10 -24.64 -26.12
C PHE A 24 13.22 -23.39 -26.27
N ALA A 25 12.99 -22.91 -27.50
CA ALA A 25 12.03 -21.84 -27.73
C ALA A 25 10.65 -22.33 -27.28
N MET A 26 10.14 -21.75 -26.21
CA MET A 26 8.74 -21.92 -25.80
C MET A 26 7.89 -21.02 -26.70
N GLU A 27 6.90 -21.60 -27.34
CA GLU A 27 5.89 -20.81 -28.05
C GLU A 27 5.10 -20.02 -27.02
N SER A 28 5.42 -18.73 -26.88
CA SER A 28 4.61 -17.83 -26.07
C SER A 28 3.30 -17.56 -26.80
N ASN A 29 2.17 -17.66 -26.10
CA ASN A 29 0.90 -17.26 -26.66
C ASN A 29 0.91 -15.75 -26.93
N PRO A 30 0.70 -15.27 -28.17
CA PRO A 30 0.77 -13.84 -28.49
C PRO A 30 -0.20 -13.01 -27.67
N LEU A 31 -1.28 -13.59 -27.19
CA LEU A 31 -2.23 -12.93 -26.30
C LEU A 31 -1.61 -12.51 -24.95
N ILE A 32 -0.59 -13.24 -24.49
CA ILE A 32 0.13 -12.88 -23.25
C ILE A 32 0.89 -11.57 -23.43
N GLU A 33 1.56 -11.38 -24.57
CA GLU A 33 2.27 -10.14 -24.89
C GLU A 33 1.29 -8.96 -25.03
N GLU A 34 0.15 -9.16 -25.70
CA GLU A 34 -0.89 -8.13 -25.82
C GLU A 34 -1.44 -7.73 -24.45
N VAL A 35 -1.67 -8.68 -23.54
CA VAL A 35 -2.11 -8.40 -22.18
C VAL A 35 -1.02 -7.68 -21.39
N GLU A 36 0.24 -8.11 -21.49
CA GLU A 36 1.36 -7.45 -20.79
C GLU A 36 1.52 -6.00 -21.25
N ASP A 37 1.33 -5.71 -22.54
CA ASP A 37 1.50 -4.36 -23.09
C ASP A 37 0.48 -3.35 -22.56
N ILE A 38 -0.73 -3.77 -22.25
CA ILE A 38 -1.74 -2.90 -21.64
C ILE A 38 -1.58 -2.76 -20.12
N LEU A 39 -0.78 -3.60 -19.47
CA LEU A 39 -0.49 -3.46 -18.05
C LEU A 39 0.44 -2.28 -17.76
N PRO A 40 0.31 -1.61 -16.59
CA PRO A 40 1.13 -0.43 -16.23
C PRO A 40 2.62 -0.68 -16.08
N LYS A 41 3.09 -1.92 -16.22
CA LYS A 41 4.50 -2.37 -16.13
C LYS A 41 5.23 -1.95 -14.84
N GLY A 42 4.47 -1.64 -13.77
CA GLY A 42 5.00 -1.18 -12.48
C GLY A 42 5.67 -2.28 -11.65
N GLN A 43 5.60 -3.54 -12.07
CA GLN A 43 6.18 -4.73 -11.41
C GLN A 43 5.93 -4.79 -9.89
N CYS A 44 4.83 -4.18 -9.42
CA CYS A 44 4.58 -3.92 -8.00
C CYS A 44 4.09 -5.13 -7.19
N GLY A 45 3.71 -6.24 -7.85
CA GLY A 45 3.21 -7.45 -7.19
C GLY A 45 1.89 -7.28 -6.42
N ALA A 46 1.13 -6.21 -6.67
CA ALA A 46 -0.15 -5.96 -5.99
C ALA A 46 -1.22 -6.98 -6.33
N CYS A 47 -1.19 -7.50 -7.56
CA CYS A 47 -2.06 -8.56 -8.05
C CYS A 47 -1.79 -9.95 -7.44
N GLY A 48 -0.72 -10.10 -6.66
CA GLY A 48 -0.29 -11.39 -6.08
C GLY A 48 0.72 -12.17 -6.94
N PHE A 49 1.02 -11.70 -8.15
CA PHE A 49 1.97 -12.33 -9.06
C PHE A 49 3.34 -11.64 -9.03
N ALA A 50 4.40 -12.37 -9.41
CA ALA A 50 5.78 -11.90 -9.39
C ALA A 50 6.10 -11.01 -10.62
N GLY A 51 5.26 -10.02 -10.88
CA GLY A 51 5.41 -9.08 -11.98
C GLY A 51 4.25 -9.12 -12.98
N CYS A 52 4.26 -8.15 -13.91
CA CYS A 52 3.18 -7.98 -14.87
C CYS A 52 3.10 -9.14 -15.86
N GLN A 53 4.25 -9.65 -16.33
CA GLN A 53 4.30 -10.80 -17.22
C GLN A 53 3.65 -12.04 -16.59
N LYS A 54 3.97 -12.34 -15.33
CA LYS A 54 3.38 -13.51 -14.65
C LYS A 54 1.88 -13.39 -14.41
N TYR A 55 1.38 -12.18 -14.25
CA TYR A 55 -0.06 -11.95 -14.23
C TYR A 55 -0.68 -12.12 -15.64
N ALA A 56 -0.02 -11.60 -16.69
CA ALA A 56 -0.48 -11.79 -18.07
C ALA A 56 -0.55 -13.27 -18.46
N GLU A 57 0.49 -14.05 -18.15
CA GLU A 57 0.49 -15.51 -18.34
C GLU A 57 -0.70 -16.15 -17.61
N ALA A 58 -0.84 -15.87 -16.31
CA ALA A 58 -1.87 -16.49 -15.49
C ALA A 58 -3.30 -16.12 -15.94
N VAL A 59 -3.57 -14.86 -16.29
CA VAL A 59 -4.91 -14.45 -16.69
C VAL A 59 -5.31 -14.98 -18.08
N VAL A 60 -4.34 -15.30 -18.94
CA VAL A 60 -4.59 -15.89 -20.26
C VAL A 60 -4.76 -17.40 -20.17
N GLU A 61 -3.92 -18.08 -19.38
CA GLU A 61 -3.87 -19.54 -19.31
C GLU A 61 -4.89 -20.14 -18.34
N ASP A 62 -5.17 -19.45 -17.23
CA ASP A 62 -6.06 -19.95 -16.18
C ASP A 62 -7.42 -19.21 -16.21
N PRO A 63 -8.53 -19.91 -16.50
CA PRO A 63 -9.86 -19.31 -16.50
C PRO A 63 -10.30 -18.74 -15.15
N ASP A 64 -9.77 -19.27 -14.04
CA ASP A 64 -10.16 -18.86 -12.69
C ASP A 64 -9.45 -17.57 -12.24
N VAL A 65 -8.40 -17.14 -12.94
CA VAL A 65 -7.72 -15.86 -12.65
C VAL A 65 -8.53 -14.69 -13.21
N PRO A 66 -9.03 -13.78 -12.35
CA PRO A 66 -9.87 -12.68 -12.79
C PRO A 66 -9.05 -11.56 -13.47
N PRO A 67 -9.65 -10.81 -14.44
CA PRO A 67 -8.96 -9.79 -15.23
C PRO A 67 -8.76 -8.47 -14.47
N ASN A 68 -9.34 -8.30 -13.28
CA ASN A 68 -9.34 -7.07 -12.48
C ASN A 68 -8.31 -7.04 -11.34
N LEU A 69 -7.35 -7.96 -11.30
CA LEU A 69 -6.33 -8.00 -10.22
C LEU A 69 -5.29 -6.89 -10.32
N CYS A 70 -5.15 -6.25 -11.49
CA CYS A 70 -4.18 -5.16 -11.64
C CYS A 70 -4.67 -3.88 -10.97
N VAL A 71 -4.36 -3.70 -9.68
CA VAL A 71 -4.79 -2.52 -8.89
C VAL A 71 -4.32 -1.19 -9.51
N PRO A 72 -3.05 -1.01 -9.95
CA PRO A 72 -2.61 0.22 -10.61
C PRO A 72 -3.33 0.51 -11.93
N GLY A 73 -3.74 -0.52 -12.66
CA GLY A 73 -4.45 -0.38 -13.93
C GLY A 73 -5.89 0.11 -13.79
N LYS A 74 -6.46 0.00 -12.59
CA LYS A 74 -7.85 0.39 -12.31
C LYS A 74 -8.86 -0.29 -13.24
N ALA A 75 -10.07 0.27 -13.36
CA ALA A 75 -11.16 -0.26 -14.19
C ALA A 75 -10.78 -0.30 -15.69
N ALA A 76 -10.10 0.72 -16.20
CA ALA A 76 -9.76 0.80 -17.61
C ALA A 76 -8.90 -0.38 -18.10
N VAL A 77 -7.86 -0.74 -17.34
CA VAL A 77 -7.03 -1.91 -17.67
C VAL A 77 -7.80 -3.21 -17.47
N ALA A 78 -8.59 -3.31 -16.41
CA ALA A 78 -9.42 -4.49 -16.14
C ALA A 78 -10.40 -4.78 -17.30
N GLU A 79 -11.04 -3.74 -17.85
CA GLU A 79 -11.94 -3.87 -19.01
C GLU A 79 -11.20 -4.30 -20.28
N MET A 80 -10.00 -3.74 -20.53
CA MET A 80 -9.17 -4.14 -21.67
C MET A 80 -8.70 -5.59 -21.56
N VAL A 81 -8.21 -6.02 -20.39
CA VAL A 81 -7.82 -7.41 -20.12
C VAL A 81 -9.02 -8.34 -20.28
N ALA A 82 -10.16 -7.96 -19.72
CA ALA A 82 -11.40 -8.75 -19.84
C ALA A 82 -11.83 -8.95 -21.29
N LYS A 83 -11.75 -7.89 -22.10
CA LYS A 83 -12.08 -7.96 -23.53
C LYS A 83 -11.14 -8.87 -24.29
N LEU A 84 -9.83 -8.83 -24.05
CA LEU A 84 -8.85 -9.69 -24.71
C LEU A 84 -8.99 -11.15 -24.29
N THR A 85 -9.24 -11.39 -23.00
CA THR A 85 -9.34 -12.76 -22.47
C THR A 85 -10.73 -13.36 -22.51
N GLY A 86 -11.75 -12.59 -22.96
CA GLY A 86 -13.14 -13.03 -22.98
C GLY A 86 -13.78 -13.19 -21.60
N LYS A 87 -13.20 -12.60 -20.57
CA LYS A 87 -13.65 -12.69 -19.16
C LYS A 87 -14.50 -11.47 -18.76
N HIS A 88 -15.20 -11.57 -17.64
CA HIS A 88 -15.91 -10.42 -17.05
C HIS A 88 -15.05 -9.74 -15.99
N ALA A 89 -14.91 -8.41 -16.08
CA ALA A 89 -14.25 -7.61 -15.06
C ALA A 89 -15.29 -7.06 -14.08
N GLU A 90 -15.14 -7.41 -12.80
CA GLU A 90 -15.86 -6.71 -11.73
C GLU A 90 -15.13 -5.40 -11.40
N ALA A 91 -15.91 -4.32 -11.22
CA ALA A 91 -15.33 -3.02 -10.87
C ALA A 91 -14.73 -3.07 -9.47
N ALA A 92 -13.41 -2.95 -9.38
CA ALA A 92 -12.73 -2.80 -8.10
C ALA A 92 -12.86 -1.36 -7.60
N GLU A 93 -13.25 -1.18 -6.34
CA GLU A 93 -13.34 0.14 -5.72
C GLU A 93 -11.95 0.78 -5.61
N PRO A 94 -11.75 2.00 -6.14
CA PRO A 94 -10.45 2.66 -6.07
C PRO A 94 -10.09 3.02 -4.63
N GLN A 95 -8.85 2.70 -4.25
CA GLN A 95 -8.32 2.90 -2.90
C GLN A 95 -7.01 3.68 -2.95
N TYR A 96 -6.64 4.30 -1.83
CA TYR A 96 -5.34 4.94 -1.65
C TYR A 96 -4.73 4.59 -0.30
N ALA A 97 -3.40 4.75 -0.20
CA ALA A 97 -2.69 4.52 1.04
C ALA A 97 -3.00 5.60 2.09
N TYR A 98 -3.36 5.18 3.28
CA TYR A 98 -3.70 6.04 4.39
C TYR A 98 -2.81 5.75 5.60
N ILE A 99 -2.17 6.80 6.15
CA ILE A 99 -1.23 6.66 7.26
C ILE A 99 -1.99 6.78 8.59
N LYS A 100 -2.13 5.65 9.31
CA LYS A 100 -2.80 5.59 10.62
C LYS A 100 -1.87 6.03 11.76
N CYS A 101 -1.28 7.20 11.62
CA CYS A 101 -0.45 7.82 12.64
C CYS A 101 -0.47 9.36 12.50
N ARG A 102 -0.67 10.06 13.62
CA ARG A 102 -0.53 11.53 13.79
C ARG A 102 0.55 11.90 14.79
N GLY A 103 1.35 10.91 15.21
CA GLY A 103 2.47 11.13 16.11
C GLY A 103 3.69 11.66 15.36
N ASP A 104 3.65 12.92 14.96
CA ASP A 104 4.76 13.65 14.38
C ASP A 104 5.83 13.99 15.42
N ASN A 105 6.87 14.72 15.01
CA ASN A 105 7.99 15.08 15.86
C ASN A 105 7.59 15.98 17.05
N ALA A 106 6.47 16.72 16.94
CA ALA A 106 5.97 17.58 18.00
C ALA A 106 5.03 16.84 18.97
N ALA A 107 4.18 15.96 18.45
CA ALA A 107 3.14 15.28 19.24
C ALA A 107 3.61 14.01 19.92
N ALA A 108 4.52 13.24 19.30
CA ALA A 108 5.05 12.00 19.83
C ALA A 108 6.30 12.25 20.68
N LYS A 109 6.29 11.78 21.93
CA LYS A 109 7.47 11.86 22.79
C LYS A 109 8.54 10.86 22.34
N ASN A 110 9.79 11.28 22.40
CA ASN A 110 10.93 10.37 22.25
C ASN A 110 11.26 9.75 23.61
N LYS A 111 11.60 8.47 23.60
CA LYS A 111 12.14 7.73 24.76
C LYS A 111 13.67 7.62 24.72
N ALA A 112 14.25 7.69 23.53
CA ALA A 112 15.68 7.63 23.29
C ALA A 112 16.04 8.27 21.94
N VAL A 113 17.28 8.65 21.74
CA VAL A 113 17.85 8.96 20.44
C VAL A 113 18.26 7.65 19.78
N TYR A 114 17.81 7.47 18.54
CA TYR A 114 18.18 6.30 17.74
C TYR A 114 19.34 6.67 16.81
N GLU A 115 20.47 6.06 17.01
CA GLU A 115 21.72 6.28 16.25
C GLU A 115 22.09 5.04 15.40
N GLY A 116 21.10 4.35 14.90
CA GLY A 116 21.28 3.17 14.03
C GLY A 116 21.03 3.47 12.56
N VAL A 117 20.95 2.41 11.77
CA VAL A 117 20.62 2.47 10.33
C VAL A 117 19.28 3.16 10.14
N ALA A 118 19.20 4.14 9.22
CA ALA A 118 17.97 4.86 8.88
C ALA A 118 16.99 3.96 8.09
N ASP A 119 16.50 2.93 8.76
CA ASP A 119 15.58 1.92 8.25
C ASP A 119 14.52 1.57 9.31
N CYS A 120 13.22 1.51 8.91
CA CYS A 120 12.14 1.25 9.85
C CYS A 120 12.18 -0.18 10.42
N ALA A 121 12.61 -1.18 9.64
CA ALA A 121 12.66 -2.56 10.10
C ALA A 121 13.81 -2.74 11.09
N ALA A 122 15.00 -2.17 10.79
CA ALA A 122 16.14 -2.16 11.69
C ALA A 122 15.82 -1.45 13.01
N ALA A 123 15.21 -0.27 12.95
CA ALA A 123 14.82 0.49 14.14
C ALA A 123 13.77 -0.24 14.99
N LYS A 124 12.87 -1.00 14.37
CA LYS A 124 11.89 -1.81 15.10
C LYS A 124 12.57 -2.89 15.95
N LEU A 125 13.63 -3.50 15.44
CA LEU A 125 14.39 -4.53 16.18
C LEU A 125 15.17 -3.93 17.36
N VAL A 126 15.59 -2.66 17.24
CA VAL A 126 16.31 -1.95 18.30
C VAL A 126 15.32 -1.19 19.17
N MET A 127 14.82 -1.83 20.21
CA MET A 127 13.91 -1.25 21.22
C MET A 127 12.60 -0.64 20.64
N GLY A 128 12.24 -0.95 19.38
CA GLY A 128 11.07 -0.36 18.69
C GLY A 128 11.26 1.11 18.31
N GLY A 129 12.49 1.54 18.05
CA GLY A 129 12.83 2.90 17.61
C GLY A 129 12.85 3.95 18.74
N GLY A 130 13.10 5.21 18.38
CA GLY A 130 13.28 6.33 19.32
C GLY A 130 12.00 6.86 19.98
N LYS A 131 10.80 6.66 19.38
CA LYS A 131 9.53 7.16 19.91
C LYS A 131 9.00 6.33 21.07
N ALA A 132 8.37 6.98 22.05
CA ALA A 132 7.73 6.31 23.19
C ALA A 132 6.51 5.47 22.80
N CYS A 133 5.80 5.88 21.73
CA CYS A 133 4.68 5.12 21.17
C CYS A 133 5.20 3.92 20.37
N LYS A 134 5.02 2.70 20.88
CA LYS A 134 5.44 1.46 20.21
C LYS A 134 4.66 1.11 18.94
N TYR A 135 3.55 1.79 18.68
CA TYR A 135 2.70 1.61 17.50
C TYR A 135 2.89 2.71 16.45
N GLY A 136 3.65 3.75 16.77
CA GLY A 136 3.78 4.94 15.92
C GLY A 136 4.71 4.77 14.73
N CYS A 137 4.63 5.71 13.80
CA CYS A 137 5.57 5.81 12.69
C CYS A 137 6.99 6.06 13.19
N MET A 138 7.95 5.30 12.67
CA MET A 138 9.37 5.46 13.02
C MET A 138 10.06 6.60 12.24
N GLY A 139 9.52 6.99 11.08
CA GLY A 139 9.99 8.16 10.34
C GLY A 139 11.16 7.92 9.36
N PHE A 140 11.62 6.68 9.13
CA PHE A 140 12.76 6.39 8.24
C PHE A 140 12.40 6.16 6.77
N GLY A 141 11.13 6.27 6.39
CA GLY A 141 10.72 6.34 4.98
C GLY A 141 10.76 5.04 4.17
N ASN A 142 10.75 3.84 4.79
CA ASN A 142 10.68 2.58 4.04
C ASN A 142 9.48 2.53 3.08
N CYS A 143 8.34 3.08 3.50
CA CYS A 143 7.14 3.19 2.66
C CYS A 143 7.34 4.12 1.46
N VAL A 144 8.14 5.18 1.60
CA VAL A 144 8.49 6.09 0.50
C VAL A 144 9.39 5.38 -0.50
N LYS A 145 10.44 4.69 -0.01
CA LYS A 145 11.36 3.91 -0.86
C LYS A 145 10.65 2.78 -1.62
N ALA A 146 9.61 2.19 -1.01
CA ALA A 146 8.83 1.11 -1.62
C ALA A 146 7.75 1.60 -2.60
N CYS A 147 7.58 2.91 -2.78
CA CYS A 147 6.54 3.45 -3.65
C CYS A 147 7.04 3.59 -5.09
N HIS A 148 6.67 2.65 -5.96
CA HIS A 148 7.01 2.68 -7.38
C HIS A 148 6.36 3.84 -8.17
N PHE A 149 5.32 4.45 -7.61
CA PHE A 149 4.56 5.53 -8.26
C PHE A 149 4.88 6.91 -7.70
N HIS A 150 5.91 7.03 -6.84
CA HIS A 150 6.33 8.29 -6.22
C HIS A 150 5.18 9.06 -5.54
N ALA A 151 4.18 8.33 -5.06
CA ALA A 151 3.00 8.89 -4.41
C ALA A 151 3.21 9.19 -2.92
N LEU A 152 4.36 8.85 -2.35
CA LEU A 152 4.71 9.12 -0.96
C LEU A 152 5.99 9.94 -0.86
N GLU A 153 5.99 10.89 0.06
CA GLU A 153 7.17 11.67 0.44
C GLU A 153 7.25 11.77 1.97
N MET A 154 8.45 12.00 2.51
CA MET A 154 8.59 12.30 3.94
C MET A 154 8.29 13.77 4.19
N GLY A 155 7.34 14.04 5.07
CA GLY A 155 7.08 15.40 5.53
C GLY A 155 8.13 15.88 6.55
N GLU A 156 8.32 17.18 6.64
CA GLU A 156 9.21 17.84 7.62
C GLU A 156 8.86 17.49 9.08
N ASN A 157 7.60 17.16 9.33
CA ASN A 157 7.11 16.70 10.63
C ASN A 157 7.49 15.24 10.98
N GLY A 158 8.26 14.54 10.12
CA GLY A 158 8.72 13.17 10.34
C GLY A 158 7.64 12.10 10.09
N LEU A 159 6.56 12.44 9.41
CA LEU A 159 5.55 11.50 8.95
C LEU A 159 5.48 11.45 7.42
N PRO A 160 5.21 10.29 6.82
CA PRO A 160 5.00 10.22 5.38
C PRO A 160 3.69 10.92 4.99
N LYS A 161 3.73 11.66 3.88
CA LYS A 161 2.57 12.26 3.21
C LYS A 161 2.23 11.45 1.97
N VAL A 162 0.95 11.30 1.67
CA VAL A 162 0.47 10.58 0.49
C VAL A 162 -0.16 11.57 -0.48
N ASN A 163 0.36 11.59 -1.70
CA ASN A 163 -0.30 12.27 -2.82
C ASN A 163 -1.36 11.33 -3.39
N GLN A 164 -2.63 11.62 -3.11
CA GLN A 164 -3.77 10.80 -3.53
C GLN A 164 -3.91 10.71 -5.05
N ASN A 165 -3.49 11.75 -5.79
CA ASN A 165 -3.61 11.78 -7.26
C ASN A 165 -2.63 10.81 -7.93
N LEU A 166 -1.45 10.60 -7.32
CA LEU A 166 -0.44 9.67 -7.81
C LEU A 166 -0.61 8.26 -7.23
N CYS A 167 -1.34 8.14 -6.11
CA CYS A 167 -1.50 6.86 -5.43
C CYS A 167 -2.42 5.93 -6.20
N THR A 168 -1.91 4.76 -6.55
CA THR A 168 -2.66 3.72 -7.26
C THR A 168 -3.34 2.71 -6.33
N GLY A 169 -3.09 2.76 -5.01
CA GLY A 169 -3.62 1.78 -4.06
C GLY A 169 -2.92 0.42 -4.06
N CYS A 170 -1.75 0.29 -4.68
CA CYS A 170 -1.07 -1.01 -4.87
C CYS A 170 -0.63 -1.72 -3.57
N GLY A 171 -0.60 -1.03 -2.43
CA GLY A 171 -0.28 -1.63 -1.13
C GLY A 171 1.21 -1.91 -0.85
N ALA A 172 2.15 -1.61 -1.77
CA ALA A 172 3.58 -1.83 -1.56
C ALA A 172 4.12 -1.14 -0.29
N CYS A 173 3.68 0.10 -0.04
CA CYS A 173 4.02 0.85 1.17
C CYS A 173 3.45 0.20 2.46
N ALA A 174 2.28 -0.41 2.39
CA ALA A 174 1.69 -1.12 3.52
C ALA A 174 2.48 -2.39 3.86
N LYS A 175 2.89 -3.16 2.84
CA LYS A 175 3.74 -4.35 3.00
C LYS A 175 5.13 -4.01 3.55
N SER A 176 5.70 -2.86 3.16
CA SER A 176 7.03 -2.40 3.61
C SER A 176 7.03 -1.79 5.02
N CYS A 177 5.85 -1.51 5.59
CA CYS A 177 5.74 -0.86 6.89
C CYS A 177 5.81 -1.87 8.03
N PRO A 178 6.91 -1.94 8.82
CA PRO A 178 7.04 -2.90 9.90
C PRO A 178 6.06 -2.64 11.06
N GLN A 179 5.49 -1.42 11.16
CA GLN A 179 4.50 -1.05 12.17
C GLN A 179 3.06 -1.33 11.75
N ASN A 180 2.81 -1.72 10.50
CA ASN A 180 1.47 -2.00 9.97
C ASN A 180 0.49 -0.82 10.17
N ILE A 181 0.98 0.41 10.00
CA ILE A 181 0.19 1.63 10.19
C ILE A 181 -0.32 2.24 8.88
N ILE A 182 -0.10 1.58 7.76
CA ILE A 182 -0.59 2.01 6.46
C ILE A 182 -1.73 1.08 6.05
N ALA A 183 -2.89 1.64 5.83
CA ALA A 183 -4.06 0.93 5.34
C ALA A 183 -4.43 1.44 3.94
N LEU A 184 -5.09 0.60 3.16
CA LEU A 184 -5.76 1.04 1.93
C LEU A 184 -7.17 1.46 2.30
N VAL A 185 -7.54 2.67 1.91
CA VAL A 185 -8.83 3.29 2.23
C VAL A 185 -9.49 3.74 0.93
N SER A 186 -10.78 3.51 0.79
CA SER A 186 -11.56 3.98 -0.35
C SER A 186 -11.52 5.49 -0.48
N PHE A 187 -11.51 6.00 -1.71
CA PHE A 187 -11.68 7.43 -1.98
C PHE A 187 -13.03 7.98 -1.52
N GLU A 188 -14.02 7.11 -1.32
CA GLU A 188 -15.33 7.48 -0.83
C GLU A 188 -15.44 7.45 0.71
N ALA A 189 -14.37 7.03 1.41
CA ALA A 189 -14.37 7.05 2.86
C ALA A 189 -14.49 8.48 3.38
N LYS A 190 -15.41 8.70 4.31
CA LYS A 190 -15.68 10.04 4.87
C LYS A 190 -14.87 10.34 6.11
N VAL A 191 -14.60 9.32 6.90
CA VAL A 191 -13.91 9.45 8.20
C VAL A 191 -12.97 8.28 8.41
N GLU A 192 -11.78 8.53 8.96
CA GLU A 192 -10.85 7.46 9.34
C GLU A 192 -10.04 7.85 10.59
N VAL A 193 -9.57 6.85 11.33
CA VAL A 193 -8.78 7.04 12.55
C VAL A 193 -7.30 7.13 12.22
N LYS A 194 -6.67 8.26 12.55
CA LYS A 194 -5.21 8.50 12.38
C LYS A 194 -4.40 8.08 13.61
N CYS A 195 -4.67 6.91 14.13
CA CYS A 195 -3.92 6.32 15.26
C CYS A 195 -3.96 4.80 15.17
N SER A 196 -2.91 4.15 15.66
CA SER A 196 -2.80 2.69 15.73
C SER A 196 -2.46 2.21 17.16
N SER A 197 -2.44 3.12 18.15
CA SER A 197 -2.12 2.77 19.54
C SER A 197 -3.22 1.94 20.17
N LYS A 198 -2.83 0.82 20.78
CA LYS A 198 -3.70 -0.04 21.59
C LYS A 198 -3.44 0.14 23.08
N ASP A 199 -2.60 1.10 23.48
CA ASP A 199 -2.34 1.39 24.87
C ASP A 199 -3.59 1.99 25.54
N LYS A 200 -3.72 1.76 26.87
CA LYS A 200 -4.76 2.43 27.67
C LYS A 200 -4.65 3.95 27.54
N GLY A 201 -5.77 4.65 27.56
CA GLY A 201 -5.86 6.07 27.24
C GLY A 201 -4.85 6.98 27.94
N ALA A 202 -4.57 6.75 29.24
CA ALA A 202 -3.58 7.51 30.00
C ALA A 202 -2.16 7.31 29.45
N ILE A 203 -1.78 6.06 29.12
CA ILE A 203 -0.46 5.73 28.55
C ILE A 203 -0.36 6.29 27.11
N ALA A 204 -1.41 6.09 26.30
CA ALA A 204 -1.45 6.59 24.94
C ALA A 204 -1.23 8.11 24.90
N LYS A 205 -1.95 8.86 25.77
CA LYS A 205 -1.82 10.32 25.88
C LYS A 205 -0.46 10.78 26.42
N LYS A 206 0.12 10.00 27.36
CA LYS A 206 1.48 10.31 27.88
C LYS A 206 2.53 10.20 26.75
N ASN A 207 2.37 9.25 25.84
CA ASN A 207 3.33 8.95 24.77
C ASN A 207 3.13 9.82 23.52
N CYS A 208 1.90 10.28 23.26
CA CYS A 208 1.59 11.09 22.08
C CYS A 208 0.36 11.99 22.33
N ALA A 209 0.50 13.28 22.13
CA ALA A 209 -0.59 14.24 22.32
C ALA A 209 -1.79 13.99 21.40
N ASN A 210 -1.55 13.47 20.19
CA ASN A 210 -2.56 13.18 19.16
C ASN A 210 -3.07 11.73 19.20
N ALA A 211 -2.76 10.95 20.25
CA ALA A 211 -3.16 9.56 20.33
C ALA A 211 -4.68 9.40 20.55
N CYS A 212 -5.26 8.36 19.95
CA CYS A 212 -6.57 7.88 20.38
C CYS A 212 -6.46 7.34 21.81
N ILE A 213 -7.33 7.82 22.69
CA ILE A 213 -7.36 7.43 24.11
C ILE A 213 -8.48 6.44 24.42
N GLY A 214 -9.19 5.95 23.42
CA GLY A 214 -10.27 4.97 23.58
C GLY A 214 -11.48 5.49 24.37
N CYS A 215 -11.69 6.80 24.48
CA CYS A 215 -12.72 7.41 25.34
C CYS A 215 -14.17 7.16 24.89
N GLY A 216 -14.39 6.65 23.68
CA GLY A 216 -15.71 6.33 23.15
C GLY A 216 -16.60 7.53 22.79
N LEU A 217 -16.10 8.78 22.86
CA LEU A 217 -16.90 9.96 22.50
C LEU A 217 -17.37 9.89 21.04
N CYS A 218 -16.48 9.49 20.12
CA CYS A 218 -16.83 9.30 18.71
C CYS A 218 -17.92 8.24 18.50
N LYS A 219 -17.87 7.14 19.25
CA LYS A 219 -18.90 6.08 19.22
C LYS A 219 -20.25 6.61 19.70
N ARG A 220 -20.27 7.31 20.82
CA ARG A 220 -21.52 7.86 21.41
C ARG A 220 -22.17 8.93 20.54
N ASN A 221 -21.35 9.73 19.82
CA ASN A 221 -21.85 10.79 18.95
C ASN A 221 -22.03 10.33 17.48
N CYS A 222 -21.91 9.04 17.19
CA CYS A 222 -22.18 8.51 15.86
C CYS A 222 -23.65 8.03 15.77
N PRO A 223 -24.53 8.73 15.06
CA PRO A 223 -25.95 8.36 14.98
C PRO A 223 -26.16 7.03 14.25
N HIS A 224 -25.19 6.61 13.45
CA HIS A 224 -25.28 5.40 12.62
C HIS A 224 -24.54 4.20 13.23
N GLN A 225 -23.99 4.33 14.43
CA GLN A 225 -23.22 3.28 15.13
C GLN A 225 -22.06 2.71 14.29
N ALA A 226 -21.52 3.53 13.37
CA ALA A 226 -20.42 3.15 12.48
C ALA A 226 -19.05 3.10 13.16
N ILE A 227 -18.96 3.42 14.47
CA ILE A 227 -17.70 3.47 15.22
C ILE A 227 -17.79 2.57 16.44
N GLU A 228 -16.80 1.71 16.57
CA GLU A 228 -16.60 0.87 17.77
C GLU A 228 -15.23 1.12 18.40
N ILE A 229 -15.08 0.74 19.68
CA ILE A 229 -13.79 0.78 20.38
C ILE A 229 -13.34 -0.66 20.56
N VAL A 230 -12.21 -1.00 19.94
CA VAL A 230 -11.58 -2.31 20.04
C VAL A 230 -10.12 -2.11 20.48
N ASP A 231 -9.69 -2.83 21.51
CA ASP A 231 -8.33 -2.72 22.04
C ASP A 231 -7.93 -1.25 22.37
N ASN A 232 -8.78 -0.49 23.02
CA ASN A 232 -8.59 0.93 23.35
C ASN A 232 -8.44 1.87 22.13
N LEU A 233 -8.76 1.41 20.93
CA LEU A 233 -8.67 2.16 19.69
C LEU A 233 -10.04 2.24 19.01
N ALA A 234 -10.39 3.43 18.53
CA ALA A 234 -11.57 3.59 17.70
C ALA A 234 -11.34 2.94 16.33
N LYS A 235 -12.33 2.21 15.84
CA LYS A 235 -12.39 1.65 14.49
C LYS A 235 -13.67 2.14 13.83
N VAL A 236 -13.55 2.58 12.58
CA VAL A 236 -14.67 3.05 11.76
C VAL A 236 -15.07 1.94 10.78
N ASN A 237 -16.36 1.61 10.76
CA ASN A 237 -16.94 0.84 9.68
C ASN A 237 -17.18 1.80 8.50
N THR A 238 -16.27 1.78 7.54
CA THR A 238 -16.27 2.70 6.40
C THR A 238 -17.48 2.52 5.49
N ALA A 239 -18.01 1.31 5.36
CA ALA A 239 -19.21 1.02 4.55
C ALA A 239 -20.43 1.74 5.12
N ILE A 240 -20.73 1.55 6.42
CA ILE A 240 -21.85 2.22 7.09
C ILE A 240 -21.65 3.74 7.08
N CYS A 241 -20.42 4.19 7.35
CA CYS A 241 -20.10 5.62 7.38
C CYS A 241 -20.29 6.26 6.01
N ARG A 242 -19.86 5.60 4.93
CA ARG A 242 -20.01 6.07 3.55
C ARG A 242 -21.47 6.23 3.16
N GLU A 243 -22.28 5.22 3.45
CA GLU A 243 -23.68 5.17 3.04
C GLU A 243 -24.54 6.17 3.80
N LYS A 244 -24.41 6.24 5.12
CA LYS A 244 -25.35 6.93 6.00
C LYS A 244 -24.90 8.29 6.50
N CYS A 245 -23.59 8.54 6.62
CA CYS A 245 -23.06 9.75 7.24
C CYS A 245 -23.08 10.93 6.28
N LYS A 246 -23.68 12.05 6.69
CA LYS A 246 -23.67 13.32 5.94
C LYS A 246 -22.68 14.32 6.55
N GLU A 247 -22.55 14.32 7.87
CA GLU A 247 -21.73 15.22 8.66
C GLU A 247 -20.79 14.43 9.56
N ALA A 248 -19.53 14.86 9.68
CA ALA A 248 -18.50 14.15 10.42
C ALA A 248 -18.42 14.60 11.89
N ASP A 249 -19.53 14.65 12.62
CA ASP A 249 -19.60 15.09 14.04
C ASP A 249 -18.60 14.40 14.96
N CYS A 250 -18.32 13.12 14.69
CA CYS A 250 -17.34 12.35 15.44
C CYS A 250 -15.92 12.95 15.39
N VAL A 251 -15.58 13.68 14.32
CA VAL A 251 -14.29 14.40 14.18
C VAL A 251 -14.25 15.59 15.13
N LEU A 252 -15.32 16.39 15.16
CA LEU A 252 -15.42 17.58 16.00
C LEU A 252 -15.41 17.23 17.50
N LYS A 253 -16.02 16.10 17.85
CA LYS A 253 -16.10 15.63 19.25
C LYS A 253 -14.85 14.87 19.73
N CYS A 254 -13.85 14.66 18.87
CA CYS A 254 -12.64 13.96 19.25
C CYS A 254 -11.66 14.88 20.02
N PRO A 255 -11.40 14.65 21.33
CA PRO A 255 -10.62 15.56 22.17
C PRO A 255 -9.13 15.59 21.79
N THR A 256 -8.62 14.53 21.15
CA THR A 256 -7.23 14.41 20.71
C THR A 256 -7.09 14.57 19.20
N LYS A 257 -8.19 14.86 18.50
CA LYS A 257 -8.23 14.98 17.04
C LYS A 257 -7.63 13.74 16.33
N ALA A 258 -7.76 12.55 16.95
CA ALA A 258 -7.27 11.29 16.40
C ALA A 258 -8.11 10.79 15.22
N ILE A 259 -9.30 11.35 15.00
CA ILE A 259 -10.15 11.06 13.84
C ILE A 259 -9.98 12.17 12.82
N ALA A 260 -9.81 11.80 11.57
CA ALA A 260 -9.70 12.73 10.46
C ALA A 260 -10.97 12.73 9.62
N ASP A 261 -11.35 13.92 9.19
CA ASP A 261 -12.33 14.14 8.15
C ASP A 261 -11.64 13.94 6.80
N LEU A 262 -12.23 13.09 5.96
CA LEU A 262 -11.75 12.82 4.60
C LEU A 262 -12.66 13.46 3.55
N ILE A 263 -13.80 14.04 3.95
CA ILE A 263 -14.74 14.72 3.07
C ILE A 263 -14.13 16.04 2.58
N ILE A 264 -13.44 16.74 3.47
CA ILE A 264 -12.70 17.96 3.14
C ILE A 264 -11.36 17.52 2.57
N LYS A 265 -11.27 17.38 1.26
CA LYS A 265 -9.99 17.16 0.56
C LYS A 265 -9.11 18.40 0.81
N SER A 266 -8.14 18.27 1.70
CA SER A 266 -7.08 19.25 1.92
C SER A 266 -6.08 19.22 0.75
#